data_69dcc93718f86b9ae32b4c6d0060140f
#
_entry.id   69dcc93718f86b9ae32b4c6d0060140f
#
_cell.length_a   1.000
_cell.length_b   1.000
_cell.length_c   1.000
_cell.angle_alpha   90.00
_cell.angle_beta   90.00
_cell.angle_gamma   90.00
#
_symmetry.space_group_name_H-M   'P 1'
#
loop_
_entity.id
_entity.type
_entity.pdbx_description
1 polymer ?
#
loop_
_entity_poly.entity_id
_entity_poly.type
_entity_poly.pdbx_seq_one_letter_code
_entity_poly.pdbx_strand_id
1 'polypeptide(L)'
;MVTKIMNWFDDRLPLTATIERHLTKYPALINMNIWYLAGVLLVVVLVIQLASGIWLLMNYEPTAEGAFASIQYIMRDVEYGYIIRYMHTTGASAFFALIFLHMFRGMMYGSYQIGRASCRERV
;
A
#
# COMPACT_ATOMS: atom_id res chain seq x y z
N MET A 1 -6.93 25.45 14.84
CA MET A 1 -5.69 25.48 14.04
C MET A 1 -5.65 24.31 13.06
N VAL A 2 -5.92 23.10 13.49
CA VAL A 2 -5.94 21.87 12.64
C VAL A 2 -6.91 21.99 11.47
N THR A 3 -8.14 22.49 11.68
CA THR A 3 -9.15 22.68 10.63
C THR A 3 -8.72 23.63 9.52
N LYS A 4 -7.99 24.72 9.84
CA LYS A 4 -7.46 25.63 8.82
C LYS A 4 -6.39 24.99 7.95
N ILE A 5 -5.55 24.13 8.54
CA ILE A 5 -4.51 23.39 7.82
C ILE A 5 -5.16 22.34 6.91
N MET A 6 -6.15 21.60 7.42
CA MET A 6 -6.88 20.61 6.62
C MET A 6 -7.63 21.26 5.45
N ASN A 7 -8.32 22.38 5.66
CA ASN A 7 -8.98 23.11 4.57
C ASN A 7 -7.98 23.62 3.53
N TRP A 8 -6.80 24.08 3.97
CA TRP A 8 -5.75 24.53 3.04
C TRP A 8 -5.20 23.39 2.17
N PHE A 9 -5.11 22.16 2.74
CA PHE A 9 -4.73 20.96 1.98
C PHE A 9 -5.86 20.54 1.03
N ASP A 10 -7.11 20.54 1.48
CA ASP A 10 -8.26 20.12 0.68
C ASP A 10 -8.54 21.03 -0.50
N ASP A 11 -8.24 22.33 -0.38
CA ASP A 11 -8.36 23.30 -1.49
C ASP A 11 -7.36 23.02 -2.63
N ARG A 12 -6.25 22.33 -2.34
CA ARG A 12 -5.21 22.00 -3.32
C ARG A 12 -5.23 20.54 -3.76
N LEU A 13 -5.50 19.67 -2.83
CA LEU A 13 -5.60 18.23 -3.02
C LEU A 13 -6.85 17.78 -2.26
N PRO A 14 -7.97 17.46 -2.94
CA PRO A 14 -9.24 17.09 -2.29
C PRO A 14 -9.12 15.70 -1.63
N LEU A 15 -8.27 15.60 -0.60
CA LEU A 15 -7.97 14.35 0.09
C LEU A 15 -9.18 13.84 0.86
N THR A 16 -9.89 14.72 1.58
CA THR A 16 -11.07 14.32 2.36
C THR A 16 -12.18 13.83 1.44
N ALA A 17 -12.47 14.55 0.34
CA ALA A 17 -13.45 14.14 -0.64
C ALA A 17 -13.08 12.82 -1.34
N THR A 18 -11.79 12.61 -1.60
CA THR A 18 -11.30 11.39 -2.23
C THR A 18 -11.40 10.20 -1.28
N ILE A 19 -11.00 10.37 -0.02
CA ILE A 19 -11.11 9.35 1.03
C ILE A 19 -12.59 9.01 1.26
N GLU A 20 -13.45 10.01 1.39
CA GLU A 20 -14.88 9.79 1.62
C GLU A 20 -15.54 9.03 0.46
N ARG A 21 -15.19 9.37 -0.78
CA ARG A 21 -15.73 8.71 -1.98
C ARG A 21 -15.26 7.28 -2.12
N HIS A 22 -13.98 7.00 -1.84
CA HIS A 22 -13.37 5.71 -2.14
C HIS A 22 -13.35 4.73 -0.95
N LEU A 23 -13.43 5.22 0.29
CA LEU A 23 -13.37 4.38 1.49
C LEU A 23 -14.71 4.30 2.24
N THR A 24 -15.41 5.45 2.43
CA THR A 24 -16.62 5.47 3.27
C THR A 24 -17.90 5.34 2.48
N LYS A 25 -18.01 5.98 1.31
CA LYS A 25 -19.22 5.97 0.47
C LYS A 25 -19.13 5.00 -0.71
N TYR A 26 -18.09 4.16 -0.75
CA TYR A 26 -18.00 3.15 -1.80
C TYR A 26 -19.08 2.08 -1.62
N PRO A 27 -19.98 1.88 -2.60
CA PRO A 27 -21.00 0.85 -2.52
C PRO A 27 -20.31 -0.52 -2.59
N ALA A 28 -20.16 -1.15 -1.42
CA ALA A 28 -19.63 -2.51 -1.37
C ALA A 28 -20.63 -3.48 -1.99
N LEU A 29 -20.19 -4.27 -2.94
CA LEU A 29 -21.00 -5.32 -3.54
C LEU A 29 -21.37 -6.35 -2.44
N ILE A 30 -22.64 -6.70 -2.34
CA ILE A 30 -23.19 -7.64 -1.34
C ILE A 30 -22.50 -9.02 -1.45
N ASN A 31 -22.04 -9.40 -2.65
CA ASN A 31 -21.28 -10.63 -2.93
C ASN A 31 -19.77 -10.38 -2.90
N MET A 32 -19.24 -9.89 -1.78
CA MET A 32 -17.78 -9.74 -1.61
C MET A 32 -17.12 -11.12 -1.55
N ASN A 33 -16.50 -11.52 -2.63
CA ASN A 33 -15.65 -12.72 -2.70
C ASN A 33 -14.19 -12.34 -2.36
N ILE A 34 -13.40 -13.32 -1.93
CA ILE A 34 -11.98 -13.14 -1.58
C ILE A 34 -11.17 -12.43 -2.69
N TRP A 35 -11.57 -12.61 -3.93
CA TRP A 35 -10.98 -11.93 -5.10
C TRP A 35 -11.12 -10.40 -5.07
N TYR A 36 -12.15 -9.86 -4.41
CA TYR A 36 -12.34 -8.42 -4.25
C TYR A 36 -11.49 -7.86 -3.12
N LEU A 37 -11.15 -8.69 -2.12
CA LEU A 37 -10.32 -8.29 -0.99
C LEU A 37 -8.86 -8.07 -1.38
N ALA A 38 -8.38 -8.67 -2.47
CA ALA A 38 -6.99 -8.55 -2.90
C ALA A 38 -6.53 -7.09 -3.05
N GLY A 39 -7.40 -6.20 -3.56
CA GLY A 39 -7.08 -4.78 -3.70
C GLY A 39 -6.95 -4.05 -2.35
N VAL A 40 -7.83 -4.35 -1.40
CA VAL A 40 -7.79 -3.77 -0.05
C VAL A 40 -6.56 -4.28 0.70
N LEU A 41 -6.28 -5.59 0.61
CA LEU A 41 -5.10 -6.20 1.22
C LEU A 41 -3.80 -5.60 0.67
N LEU A 42 -3.74 -5.30 -0.62
CA LEU A 42 -2.60 -4.62 -1.23
C LEU A 42 -2.34 -3.26 -0.58
N VAL A 43 -3.37 -2.46 -0.36
CA VAL A 43 -3.24 -1.15 0.28
C VAL A 43 -2.75 -1.30 1.72
N VAL A 44 -3.31 -2.25 2.47
CA VAL A 44 -2.88 -2.52 3.86
C VAL A 44 -1.42 -2.94 3.90
N VAL A 45 -1.02 -3.91 3.07
CA VAL A 45 0.37 -4.37 3.00
C VAL A 45 1.30 -3.24 2.55
N LEU A 46 0.88 -2.40 1.60
CA LEU A 46 1.66 -1.24 1.16
C LEU A 46 1.94 -0.27 2.31
N VAL A 47 0.94 0.06 3.11
CA VAL A 47 1.11 0.94 4.28
C VAL A 47 2.09 0.34 5.29
N ILE A 48 1.97 -0.96 5.57
CA ILE A 48 2.90 -1.69 6.45
C ILE A 48 4.32 -1.65 5.88
N GLN A 49 4.48 -1.88 4.58
CA GLN A 49 5.79 -1.84 3.90
C GLN A 49 6.41 -0.44 3.94
N LEU A 50 5.64 0.62 3.72
CA LEU A 50 6.14 1.98 3.82
C LEU A 50 6.58 2.32 5.25
N ALA A 51 5.74 2.03 6.23
CA ALA A 51 6.05 2.33 7.63
C ALA A 51 7.29 1.56 8.12
N SER A 52 7.33 0.25 7.87
CA SER A 52 8.47 -0.59 8.26
C SER A 52 9.74 -0.25 7.47
N GLY A 53 9.61 0.10 6.18
CA GLY A 53 10.74 0.50 5.34
C GLY A 53 11.38 1.81 5.81
N ILE A 54 10.58 2.83 6.14
CA ILE A 54 11.09 4.10 6.69
C ILE A 54 11.82 3.86 8.01
N TRP A 55 11.23 3.05 8.89
CA TRP A 55 11.87 2.71 10.16
C TRP A 55 13.20 1.98 9.98
N LEU A 56 13.27 0.99 9.07
CA LEU A 56 14.51 0.29 8.75
C LEU A 56 15.56 1.22 8.14
N LEU A 57 15.14 2.14 7.28
CA LEU A 57 16.05 3.11 6.65
C LEU A 57 16.74 4.03 7.66
N MET A 58 16.07 4.36 8.77
CA MET A 58 16.66 5.17 9.83
C MET A 58 17.83 4.50 10.55
N ASN A 59 17.92 3.16 10.48
CA ASN A 59 18.94 2.35 11.17
C ASN A 59 19.91 1.66 10.19
N TYR A 60 19.66 1.76 8.89
CA TYR A 60 20.45 1.08 7.87
C TYR A 60 21.49 2.01 7.24
N GLU A 61 22.73 1.56 7.17
CA GLU A 61 23.81 2.28 6.50
C GLU A 61 24.06 1.67 5.08
N PRO A 62 23.77 2.41 3.99
CA PRO A 62 23.86 1.91 2.62
C PRO A 62 25.29 2.06 2.07
N THR A 63 26.31 1.59 2.79
CA THR A 63 27.71 1.56 2.34
C THR A 63 28.18 0.12 2.19
N ALA A 64 29.19 -0.11 1.35
CA ALA A 64 29.71 -1.46 1.14
C ALA A 64 30.27 -2.08 2.43
N GLU A 65 30.88 -1.26 3.27
CA GLU A 65 31.49 -1.71 4.53
C GLU A 65 30.47 -1.74 5.68
N GLY A 66 29.52 -0.77 5.74
CA GLY A 66 28.56 -0.61 6.84
C GLY A 66 27.29 -1.43 6.70
N ALA A 67 26.89 -1.82 5.49
CA ALA A 67 25.61 -2.46 5.23
C ALA A 67 25.41 -3.74 6.06
N PHE A 68 26.39 -4.62 6.09
CA PHE A 68 26.28 -5.86 6.85
C PHE A 68 26.25 -5.61 8.36
N ALA A 69 27.11 -4.71 8.85
CA ALA A 69 27.18 -4.35 10.27
C ALA A 69 25.87 -3.70 10.75
N SER A 70 25.29 -2.80 9.96
CA SER A 70 24.02 -2.15 10.30
C SER A 70 22.84 -3.14 10.32
N ILE A 71 22.83 -4.14 9.44
CA ILE A 71 21.82 -5.21 9.50
C ILE A 71 21.98 -6.05 10.77
N GLN A 72 23.22 -6.40 11.16
CA GLN A 72 23.47 -7.13 12.42
C GLN A 72 23.04 -6.30 13.63
N TYR A 73 23.33 -5.01 13.62
CA TYR A 73 22.88 -4.07 14.66
C TYR A 73 21.36 -4.05 14.78
N ILE A 74 20.61 -3.88 13.67
CA ILE A 74 19.15 -3.92 13.66
C ILE A 74 18.61 -5.24 14.23
N MET A 75 19.28 -6.35 13.93
CA MET A 75 18.80 -7.68 14.32
C MET A 75 19.06 -8.03 15.78
N ARG A 76 20.09 -7.47 16.39
CA ARG A 76 20.59 -7.90 17.72
C ARG A 76 20.46 -6.84 18.80
N ASP A 77 20.73 -5.57 18.46
CA ASP A 77 20.89 -4.51 19.43
C ASP A 77 19.68 -3.57 19.48
N VAL A 78 18.94 -3.46 18.35
CA VAL A 78 17.74 -2.60 18.31
C VAL A 78 16.53 -3.36 18.84
N GLU A 79 15.85 -2.78 19.81
CA GLU A 79 14.66 -3.38 20.38
C GLU A 79 13.56 -3.57 19.31
N TYR A 80 13.03 -4.77 19.22
CA TYR A 80 12.07 -5.20 18.17
C TYR A 80 12.58 -5.12 16.72
N GLY A 81 13.85 -4.78 16.48
CA GLY A 81 14.41 -4.63 15.13
C GLY A 81 14.27 -5.88 14.26
N TYR A 82 14.49 -7.06 14.85
CA TYR A 82 14.32 -8.34 14.15
C TYR A 82 12.87 -8.57 13.69
N ILE A 83 11.87 -8.19 14.48
CA ILE A 83 10.45 -8.33 14.12
C ILE A 83 10.12 -7.45 12.92
N ILE A 84 10.52 -6.19 12.97
CA ILE A 84 10.25 -5.23 11.89
C ILE A 84 10.93 -5.65 10.60
N ARG A 85 12.17 -6.14 10.68
CA ARG A 85 12.89 -6.64 9.51
C ARG A 85 12.22 -7.87 8.91
N TYR A 86 11.83 -8.87 9.70
CA TYR A 86 11.13 -10.04 9.20
C TYR A 86 9.76 -9.68 8.63
N MET A 87 9.01 -8.80 9.28
CA MET A 87 7.73 -8.30 8.79
C MET A 87 7.89 -7.60 7.44
N HIS A 88 8.92 -6.77 7.27
CA HIS A 88 9.22 -6.09 6.01
C HIS A 88 9.57 -7.08 4.89
N THR A 89 10.44 -8.04 5.15
CA THR A 89 10.86 -9.05 4.17
C THR A 89 9.72 -9.96 3.76
N THR A 90 8.95 -10.46 4.73
CA THR A 90 7.80 -11.33 4.46
C THR A 90 6.67 -10.55 3.79
N GLY A 91 6.45 -9.31 4.24
CA GLY A 91 5.46 -8.40 3.65
C GLY A 91 5.77 -8.05 2.20
N ALA A 92 7.04 -7.92 1.81
CA ALA A 92 7.43 -7.73 0.42
C ALA A 92 7.00 -8.92 -0.47
N SER A 93 7.23 -10.14 -0.02
CA SER A 93 6.78 -11.35 -0.73
C SER A 93 5.26 -11.44 -0.82
N ALA A 94 4.56 -11.11 0.27
CA ALA A 94 3.09 -11.06 0.29
C ALA A 94 2.55 -9.98 -0.66
N PHE A 95 3.21 -8.83 -0.75
CA PHE A 95 2.84 -7.74 -1.65
C PHE A 95 2.88 -8.19 -3.12
N PHE A 96 3.96 -8.85 -3.54
CA PHE A 96 4.07 -9.38 -4.90
C PHE A 96 3.02 -10.45 -5.19
N ALA A 97 2.78 -11.38 -4.27
CA ALA A 97 1.74 -12.40 -4.43
C ALA A 97 0.35 -11.77 -4.61
N LEU A 98 0.03 -10.76 -3.80
CA LEU A 98 -1.25 -10.03 -3.90
C LEU A 98 -1.37 -9.21 -5.18
N ILE A 99 -0.28 -8.61 -5.70
CA ILE A 99 -0.27 -7.92 -7.00
C ILE A 99 -0.63 -8.90 -8.11
N PHE A 100 -0.01 -10.07 -8.14
CA PHE A 100 -0.31 -11.09 -9.15
C PHE A 100 -1.78 -11.53 -9.08
N LEU A 101 -2.29 -11.83 -7.88
CA LEU A 101 -3.71 -12.18 -7.70
C LEU A 101 -4.64 -11.07 -8.16
N HIS A 102 -4.34 -9.82 -7.82
CA HIS A 102 -5.12 -8.66 -8.21
C HIS A 102 -5.13 -8.46 -9.74
N MET A 103 -3.98 -8.65 -10.38
CA MET A 103 -3.82 -8.55 -11.83
C MET A 103 -4.55 -9.68 -12.56
N PHE A 104 -4.41 -10.94 -12.10
CA PHE A 104 -5.12 -12.09 -12.65
C PHE A 104 -6.64 -11.91 -12.56
N ARG A 105 -7.15 -11.40 -11.44
CA ARG A 105 -8.56 -11.06 -11.30
C ARG A 105 -9.00 -10.06 -12.38
N GLY A 106 -8.23 -8.99 -12.60
CA GLY A 106 -8.51 -8.00 -13.65
C GLY A 106 -8.61 -8.61 -15.04
N MET A 107 -7.76 -9.59 -15.34
CA MET A 107 -7.79 -10.31 -16.61
C MET A 107 -8.98 -11.27 -16.71
N MET A 108 -9.26 -12.06 -15.67
CA MET A 108 -10.36 -13.02 -15.64
C MET A 108 -11.74 -12.37 -15.78
N TYR A 109 -11.93 -11.21 -15.14
CA TYR A 109 -13.21 -10.48 -15.20
C TYR A 109 -13.27 -9.47 -16.36
N GLY A 110 -12.23 -9.38 -17.20
CA GLY A 110 -12.21 -8.46 -18.33
C GLY A 110 -12.25 -6.98 -17.94
N SER A 111 -11.91 -6.65 -16.69
CA SER A 111 -11.99 -5.29 -16.14
C SER A 111 -11.17 -4.27 -16.92
N TYR A 112 -10.13 -4.71 -17.63
CA TYR A 112 -9.30 -3.87 -18.50
C TYR A 112 -10.06 -3.39 -19.76
N GLN A 113 -11.16 -4.07 -20.15
CA GLN A 113 -11.96 -3.68 -21.31
C GLN A 113 -12.95 -2.57 -20.98
N ILE A 114 -13.40 -2.46 -19.74
CA ILE A 114 -14.39 -1.49 -19.28
C ILE A 114 -13.88 -0.05 -19.45
N GLY A 115 -12.60 0.19 -19.21
CA GLY A 115 -11.98 1.49 -19.43
C GLY A 115 -12.05 1.98 -20.89
N ARG A 116 -12.04 1.09 -21.87
CA ARG A 116 -12.18 1.43 -23.30
C ARG A 116 -13.64 1.70 -23.70
N ALA A 117 -14.59 0.98 -23.13
CA ALA A 117 -16.01 1.20 -23.39
C ALA A 117 -16.47 2.56 -22.88
N SER A 118 -16.04 2.97 -21.66
CA SER A 118 -16.36 4.26 -21.08
C SER A 118 -15.81 5.45 -21.87
N CYS A 119 -14.68 5.28 -22.56
CA CYS A 119 -14.13 6.31 -23.45
C CYS A 119 -14.85 6.37 -24.82
N ARG A 120 -15.50 5.29 -25.25
CA ARG A 120 -16.19 5.21 -26.54
C ARG A 120 -17.61 5.80 -26.50
N GLU A 121 -18.21 5.83 -25.34
CA GLU A 121 -19.59 6.35 -25.14
C GLU A 121 -19.66 7.87 -24.97
N ARG A 122 -18.52 8.57 -24.94
CA ARG A 122 -18.43 10.02 -24.79
C ARG A 122 -18.07 10.77 -26.07
N VAL A 123 -18.28 10.19 -27.22
CA VAL A 123 -18.12 10.89 -28.52
C VAL A 123 -19.48 11.05 -29.20
#